data_af757390a7ca8cd601db098559f4ec66
#
_entry.id   af757390a7ca8cd601db098559f4ec66
#
_cell.length_a   1.000
_cell.length_b   1.000
_cell.length_c   1.000
_cell.angle_alpha   90.00
_cell.angle_beta   90.00
_cell.angle_gamma   90.00
#
_symmetry.space_group_name_H-M   'P 1'
#
loop_
_entity.id
_entity.type
_entity.pdbx_description
1 polymer ?
#
loop_
_entity_poly.entity_id
_entity_poly.type
_entity_poly.pdbx_seq_one_letter_code
_entity_poly.pdbx_strand_id
1 'polypeptide(L)'
;TTTLIASNDWFTGHQVIGYSRASQSSQLRGAILGGRAEGESADLGGRLYVTGQFSDGLTSDELREILFADAALHGFTITNVVLQKTWQYFPQYRAEAVGSGLFGDLRRVQGHDNTWFSGSTFSHELVSSVVARSEAVVRDMLVSLENNALQPA
;
A
#
# COMPACT_ATOMS: atom_id res chain seq x y z
N THR A 1 0.79 8.48 -2.23
CA THR A 1 2.08 9.09 -2.63
C THR A 1 3.19 8.54 -1.77
N THR A 2 4.29 8.18 -2.40
CA THR A 2 5.53 7.77 -1.75
C THR A 2 6.58 8.84 -2.01
N THR A 3 7.29 9.27 -0.97
CA THR A 3 8.35 10.28 -1.08
C THR A 3 9.64 9.73 -0.47
N LEU A 4 10.73 9.77 -1.24
CA LEU A 4 12.07 9.53 -0.75
C LEU A 4 12.70 10.87 -0.37
N ILE A 5 13.05 11.03 0.88
CA ILE A 5 13.64 12.26 1.43
C ILE A 5 15.00 11.97 2.06
N ALA A 6 15.84 13.01 2.11
CA ALA A 6 17.00 13.04 2.98
C ALA A 6 16.73 13.97 4.17
N SER A 7 17.28 13.63 5.33
CA SER A 7 17.14 14.40 6.57
C SER A 7 18.38 14.22 7.45
N ASN A 8 18.66 15.20 8.30
CA ASN A 8 19.85 15.17 9.17
C ASN A 8 19.71 14.13 10.28
N ASP A 9 18.62 14.09 11.02
CA ASP A 9 18.52 13.33 12.28
C ASP A 9 17.14 12.75 12.57
N TRP A 10 16.47 12.28 11.55
CA TRP A 10 15.20 11.66 11.77
C TRP A 10 15.38 10.22 12.27
N PHE A 11 14.70 9.86 13.34
CA PHE A 11 14.61 8.48 13.86
C PHE A 11 15.93 7.78 14.18
N THR A 12 16.71 8.32 15.08
CA THR A 12 17.84 7.58 15.64
C THR A 12 17.35 6.28 16.28
N GLY A 13 17.73 5.15 15.69
CA GLY A 13 17.49 3.83 16.25
C GLY A 13 16.20 3.12 15.81
N HIS A 14 15.33 3.73 14.98
CA HIS A 14 14.09 3.10 14.50
C HIS A 14 14.11 2.90 12.99
N GLN A 15 13.74 1.72 12.54
CA GLN A 15 13.65 1.39 11.11
C GLN A 15 12.29 1.74 10.50
N VAL A 16 11.22 1.72 11.29
CA VAL A 16 9.84 2.02 10.86
C VAL A 16 9.13 2.83 11.94
N ILE A 17 8.45 3.89 11.52
CA ILE A 17 7.60 4.70 12.40
C ILE A 17 6.25 4.90 11.75
N GLY A 18 5.20 4.62 12.53
CA GLY A 18 3.83 4.96 12.18
C GLY A 18 3.36 6.22 12.92
N TYR A 19 2.59 7.06 12.24
CA TYR A 19 2.06 8.29 12.83
C TYR A 19 0.58 8.15 13.16
N SER A 20 0.25 8.35 14.43
CA SER A 20 -1.14 8.32 14.90
C SER A 20 -1.98 9.49 14.41
N ARG A 21 -1.36 10.62 14.00
CA ARG A 21 -2.09 11.77 13.47
C ARG A 21 -2.86 11.46 12.19
N ALA A 22 -2.30 10.64 11.30
CA ALA A 22 -2.99 10.24 10.08
C ALA A 22 -4.22 9.37 10.32
N SER A 23 -4.29 8.69 11.47
CA SER A 23 -5.42 7.81 11.84
C SER A 23 -6.51 8.53 12.65
N GLN A 24 -6.25 9.74 13.15
CA GLN A 24 -7.13 10.39 14.13
C GLN A 24 -8.18 11.33 13.53
N SER A 25 -8.08 11.72 12.27
CA SER A 25 -9.10 12.58 11.69
C SER A 25 -9.04 12.65 10.16
N SER A 26 -10.21 12.64 9.53
CA SER A 26 -10.42 12.99 8.13
C SER A 26 -9.94 14.42 7.77
N GLN A 27 -9.60 15.22 8.75
CA GLN A 27 -9.09 16.60 8.58
C GLN A 27 -7.59 16.65 8.29
N LEU A 28 -6.88 15.53 8.40
CA LEU A 28 -5.43 15.47 8.16
C LEU A 28 -5.11 14.82 6.80
N ARG A 29 -5.82 15.27 5.77
CA ARG A 29 -5.52 14.85 4.39
C ARG A 29 -4.04 15.08 4.09
N GLY A 30 -3.40 14.08 3.51
CA GLY A 30 -2.01 14.17 3.12
C GLY A 30 -0.98 14.07 4.26
N ALA A 31 -1.40 13.88 5.52
CA ALA A 31 -0.46 13.68 6.63
C ALA A 31 0.42 12.44 6.43
N ILE A 32 1.62 12.46 6.99
CA ILE A 32 2.53 11.32 6.92
C ILE A 32 1.91 10.11 7.63
N LEU A 33 1.79 8.99 6.92
CA LEU A 33 1.29 7.72 7.46
C LEU A 33 2.39 6.97 8.20
N GLY A 34 3.61 7.10 7.72
CA GLY A 34 4.78 6.46 8.29
C GLY A 34 6.02 6.77 7.47
N GLY A 35 7.17 6.41 8.04
CA GLY A 35 8.47 6.52 7.40
C GLY A 35 9.34 5.31 7.72
N ARG A 36 10.21 4.96 6.79
CA ARG A 36 11.17 3.88 6.95
C ARG A 36 12.55 4.37 6.55
N ALA A 37 13.54 4.08 7.38
CA ALA A 37 14.94 4.35 7.08
C ALA A 37 15.45 3.40 5.98
N GLU A 38 16.10 3.96 4.95
CA GLU A 38 16.65 3.20 3.83
C GLU A 38 18.20 3.22 3.81
N GLY A 39 18.83 4.10 4.56
CA GLY A 39 20.30 4.21 4.62
C GLY A 39 20.78 5.64 4.71
N GLU A 40 22.03 5.87 4.33
CA GLU A 40 22.67 7.18 4.31
C GLU A 40 23.33 7.46 2.96
N SER A 41 23.27 8.71 2.51
CA SER A 41 23.96 9.19 1.32
C SER A 41 24.38 10.64 1.52
N ALA A 42 25.68 10.88 1.58
CA ALA A 42 26.22 12.23 1.67
C ALA A 42 25.85 13.08 0.44
N ASP A 43 25.87 12.46 -0.75
CA ASP A 43 25.56 13.14 -2.01
C ASP A 43 24.09 13.57 -2.09
N LEU A 44 23.20 12.90 -1.39
CA LEU A 44 21.76 13.21 -1.36
C LEU A 44 21.36 14.04 -0.14
N GLY A 45 22.30 14.35 0.75
CA GLY A 45 22.09 15.30 1.85
C GLY A 45 21.79 14.66 3.21
N GLY A 46 22.19 13.41 3.45
CA GLY A 46 22.09 12.78 4.76
C GLY A 46 21.42 11.40 4.77
N ARG A 47 20.69 11.12 5.83
CA ARG A 47 19.93 9.87 5.96
C ARG A 47 18.72 9.86 5.05
N LEU A 48 18.51 8.74 4.41
CA LEU A 48 17.42 8.54 3.46
C LEU A 48 16.24 7.84 4.14
N TYR A 49 15.03 8.35 3.89
CA TYR A 49 13.78 7.79 4.38
C TYR A 49 12.74 7.73 3.27
N VAL A 50 12.02 6.64 3.20
CA VAL A 50 10.79 6.54 2.41
C VAL A 50 9.60 6.86 3.31
N THR A 51 8.79 7.81 2.89
CA THR A 51 7.55 8.21 3.57
C THR A 51 6.34 7.92 2.72
N GLY A 52 5.20 7.68 3.35
CA GLY A 52 3.91 7.47 2.70
C GLY A 52 2.88 8.52 3.12
N GLN A 53 2.10 8.99 2.16
CA GLN A 53 0.97 9.91 2.37
C GLN A 53 -0.20 9.47 1.48
N PHE A 54 -1.45 9.55 1.98
CA PHE A 54 -2.61 9.45 1.09
C PHE A 54 -2.77 10.75 0.31
N SER A 55 -2.95 10.65 -1.00
CA SER A 55 -3.09 11.86 -1.83
C SER A 55 -4.48 12.50 -1.70
N ASP A 56 -5.54 11.73 -1.63
CA ASP A 56 -6.91 12.22 -1.46
C ASP A 56 -7.28 13.42 -2.33
N GLY A 57 -6.78 13.44 -3.58
CA GLY A 57 -6.97 14.52 -4.51
C GLY A 57 -6.07 15.75 -4.30
N LEU A 58 -5.10 15.68 -3.38
CA LEU A 58 -4.06 16.69 -3.24
C LEU A 58 -3.02 16.59 -4.35
N THR A 59 -2.49 17.74 -4.75
CA THR A 59 -1.37 17.83 -5.69
C THR A 59 -0.05 17.40 -5.05
N SER A 60 0.96 17.14 -5.86
CA SER A 60 2.29 16.80 -5.35
C SER A 60 2.91 17.92 -4.52
N ASP A 61 2.64 19.17 -4.87
CA ASP A 61 3.16 20.34 -4.14
C ASP A 61 2.47 20.48 -2.78
N GLU A 62 1.14 20.37 -2.71
CA GLU A 62 0.40 20.39 -1.45
C GLU A 62 0.85 19.25 -0.52
N LEU A 63 1.06 18.04 -1.05
CA LEU A 63 1.58 16.91 -0.27
C LEU A 63 2.99 17.17 0.24
N ARG A 64 3.82 17.86 -0.54
CA ARG A 64 5.17 18.24 -0.13
C ARG A 64 5.15 19.29 0.98
N GLU A 65 4.31 20.31 0.89
CA GLU A 65 4.13 21.31 1.97
C GLU A 65 3.70 20.65 3.27
N ILE A 66 2.73 19.73 3.22
CA ILE A 66 2.27 18.97 4.37
C ILE A 66 3.40 18.09 4.95
N LEU A 67 4.18 17.44 4.08
CA LEU A 67 5.33 16.63 4.49
C LEU A 67 6.36 17.46 5.28
N PHE A 68 6.69 18.66 4.79
CA PHE A 68 7.63 19.55 5.48
C PHE A 68 7.08 20.07 6.80
N ALA A 69 5.79 20.42 6.83
CA ALA A 69 5.13 20.87 8.06
C ALA A 69 5.08 19.76 9.12
N ASP A 70 4.74 18.54 8.72
CA ASP A 70 4.73 17.38 9.63
C ASP A 70 6.15 17.05 10.12
N ALA A 71 7.15 17.10 9.25
CA ALA A 71 8.55 16.94 9.61
C ALA A 71 8.97 17.91 10.71
N ALA A 72 8.69 19.20 10.51
CA ALA A 72 9.02 20.25 11.47
C ALA A 72 8.31 20.05 12.82
N LEU A 73 7.04 19.62 12.82
CA LEU A 73 6.30 19.31 14.06
C LEU A 73 6.95 18.19 14.87
N HIS A 74 7.64 17.27 14.20
CA HIS A 74 8.35 16.16 14.85
C HIS A 74 9.83 16.44 15.10
N GLY A 75 10.28 17.67 14.87
CA GLY A 75 11.62 18.14 15.22
C GLY A 75 12.72 17.67 14.28
N PHE A 76 12.39 17.28 13.04
CA PHE A 76 13.39 16.94 12.04
C PHE A 76 13.28 17.84 10.79
N THR A 77 14.40 18.02 10.13
CA THR A 77 14.51 18.87 8.95
C THR A 77 14.76 18.03 7.71
N ILE A 78 13.88 18.15 6.72
CA ILE A 78 14.10 17.57 5.40
C ILE A 78 15.13 18.44 4.68
N THR A 79 16.25 17.84 4.31
CA THR A 79 17.34 18.50 3.58
C THR A 79 17.15 18.42 2.08
N ASN A 80 16.52 17.33 1.59
CA ASN A 80 16.26 17.12 0.17
C ASN A 80 15.06 16.22 -0.05
N VAL A 81 14.28 16.46 -1.10
CA VAL A 81 13.28 15.54 -1.64
C VAL A 81 13.86 14.87 -2.87
N VAL A 82 14.33 13.66 -2.72
CA VAL A 82 15.03 12.91 -3.78
C VAL A 82 14.06 12.43 -4.86
N LEU A 83 12.89 11.92 -4.44
CA LEU A 83 11.85 11.42 -5.33
C LEU A 83 10.49 11.55 -4.64
N GLN A 84 9.50 12.01 -5.38
CA GLN A 84 8.10 11.97 -4.95
C GLN A 84 7.26 11.38 -6.08
N LYS A 85 6.48 10.35 -5.77
CA LYS A 85 5.63 9.70 -6.76
C LYS A 85 4.30 9.27 -6.18
N THR A 86 3.22 9.62 -6.87
CA THR A 86 1.87 9.14 -6.56
C THR A 86 1.60 7.86 -7.35
N TRP A 87 1.13 6.85 -6.64
CA TRP A 87 0.75 5.57 -7.18
C TRP A 87 -0.74 5.37 -6.99
N GLN A 88 -1.39 4.71 -7.93
CA GLN A 88 -2.67 4.06 -7.65
C GLN A 88 -2.37 2.82 -6.79
N TYR A 89 -2.47 3.01 -5.50
CA TYR A 89 -2.11 2.00 -4.52
C TYR A 89 -3.37 1.38 -3.99
N PHE A 90 -3.54 0.11 -4.17
CA PHE A 90 -4.63 -0.72 -3.71
C PHE A 90 -6.05 -0.32 -4.20
N PRO A 91 -6.76 -1.21 -4.83
CA PRO A 91 -8.19 -1.03 -5.03
C PRO A 91 -8.87 -1.03 -3.64
N GLN A 92 -9.45 0.09 -3.28
CA GLN A 92 -10.30 0.20 -2.09
C GLN A 92 -11.74 -0.07 -2.50
N TYR A 93 -12.36 -1.05 -1.88
CA TYR A 93 -13.76 -1.33 -2.09
C TYR A 93 -14.61 -0.35 -1.28
N ARG A 94 -15.68 0.16 -1.89
CA ARG A 94 -16.64 0.99 -1.18
C ARG A 94 -17.41 0.15 -0.17
N ALA A 95 -17.76 0.75 0.98
CA ALA A 95 -18.49 0.07 2.05
C ALA A 95 -19.83 -0.53 1.55
N GLU A 96 -20.51 0.18 0.66
CA GLU A 96 -21.76 -0.27 0.05
C GLU A 96 -21.56 -1.54 -0.79
N ALA A 97 -20.49 -1.62 -1.57
CA ALA A 97 -20.17 -2.80 -2.37
C ALA A 97 -19.84 -4.01 -1.48
N VAL A 98 -19.10 -3.78 -0.39
CA VAL A 98 -18.82 -4.82 0.62
C VAL A 98 -20.12 -5.31 1.27
N GLY A 99 -20.98 -4.38 1.69
CA GLY A 99 -22.28 -4.67 2.30
C GLY A 99 -23.25 -5.39 1.34
N SER A 100 -23.16 -5.17 0.03
CA SER A 100 -23.97 -5.83 -0.99
C SER A 100 -23.44 -7.21 -1.42
N GLY A 101 -22.35 -7.71 -0.82
CA GLY A 101 -21.88 -9.08 -1.06
C GLY A 101 -20.72 -9.20 -2.04
N LEU A 102 -19.97 -8.13 -2.31
CA LEU A 102 -18.84 -8.10 -3.24
C LEU A 102 -17.89 -9.30 -3.10
N PHE A 103 -17.55 -9.71 -1.87
CA PHE A 103 -16.65 -10.85 -1.68
C PHE A 103 -17.26 -12.18 -2.12
N GLY A 104 -18.58 -12.30 -2.09
CA GLY A 104 -19.30 -13.42 -2.67
C GLY A 104 -19.19 -13.41 -4.20
N ASP A 105 -19.34 -12.26 -4.82
CA ASP A 105 -19.19 -12.08 -6.26
C ASP A 105 -17.76 -12.39 -6.73
N LEU A 106 -16.76 -11.88 -6.02
CA LEU A 106 -15.35 -12.16 -6.31
C LEU A 106 -15.00 -13.67 -6.20
N ARG A 107 -15.71 -14.42 -5.35
CA ARG A 107 -15.56 -15.88 -5.31
C ARG A 107 -16.24 -16.54 -6.50
N ARG A 108 -17.41 -16.06 -6.91
CA ARG A 108 -18.17 -16.64 -8.03
C ARG A 108 -17.48 -16.48 -9.39
N VAL A 109 -16.66 -15.44 -9.56
CA VAL A 109 -15.89 -15.26 -10.80
C VAL A 109 -14.66 -16.17 -10.90
N GLN A 110 -14.28 -16.86 -9.81
CA GLN A 110 -13.17 -17.82 -9.86
C GLN A 110 -13.56 -19.04 -10.68
N GLY A 111 -12.75 -19.38 -11.68
CA GLY A 111 -12.98 -20.52 -12.57
C GLY A 111 -14.00 -20.27 -13.68
N HIS A 112 -14.67 -19.12 -13.72
CA HIS A 112 -15.57 -18.78 -14.80
C HIS A 112 -14.77 -18.62 -16.11
N ASP A 113 -15.23 -19.25 -17.18
CA ASP A 113 -14.53 -19.29 -18.47
C ASP A 113 -13.04 -19.70 -18.36
N ASN A 114 -12.74 -20.65 -17.48
CA ASN A 114 -11.38 -21.11 -17.17
C ASN A 114 -10.43 -19.97 -16.70
N THR A 115 -10.98 -18.90 -16.17
CA THR A 115 -10.22 -17.74 -15.70
C THR A 115 -10.14 -17.72 -14.18
N TRP A 116 -8.94 -17.58 -13.65
CA TRP A 116 -8.66 -17.59 -12.21
C TRP A 116 -7.92 -16.32 -11.81
N PHE A 117 -8.30 -15.76 -10.67
CA PHE A 117 -7.77 -14.50 -10.17
C PHE A 117 -7.05 -14.70 -8.84
N SER A 118 -5.85 -14.15 -8.75
CA SER A 118 -5.08 -14.10 -7.51
C SER A 118 -4.47 -12.70 -7.32
N GLY A 119 -3.89 -12.47 -6.16
CA GLY A 119 -3.25 -11.21 -5.81
C GLY A 119 -3.95 -10.52 -4.65
N SER A 120 -3.42 -9.35 -4.30
CA SER A 120 -3.87 -8.58 -3.14
C SER A 120 -5.31 -8.09 -3.22
N THR A 121 -5.85 -7.89 -4.43
CA THR A 121 -7.26 -7.54 -4.66
C THR A 121 -8.23 -8.62 -4.16
N PHE A 122 -7.81 -9.88 -4.16
CA PHE A 122 -8.60 -11.06 -3.76
C PHE A 122 -8.22 -11.62 -2.39
N SER A 123 -7.29 -10.96 -1.70
CA SER A 123 -6.81 -11.35 -0.38
C SER A 123 -6.56 -10.11 0.49
N HIS A 124 -5.53 -10.13 1.30
CA HIS A 124 -5.00 -8.99 2.02
C HIS A 124 -3.65 -8.58 1.42
N GLU A 125 -3.22 -7.32 1.62
CA GLU A 125 -1.98 -6.79 1.04
C GLU A 125 -0.68 -7.39 1.59
N LEU A 126 -0.76 -8.20 2.62
CA LEU A 126 0.40 -8.93 3.15
C LEU A 126 0.84 -10.02 2.16
N VAL A 127 2.14 -10.11 1.92
CA VAL A 127 2.74 -11.14 1.04
C VAL A 127 2.29 -12.53 1.44
N SER A 128 2.27 -12.87 2.74
CA SER A 128 1.79 -14.16 3.25
C SER A 128 0.33 -14.44 2.89
N SER A 129 -0.53 -13.43 2.93
CA SER A 129 -1.95 -13.57 2.56
C SER A 129 -2.12 -13.78 1.05
N VAL A 130 -1.31 -13.08 0.24
CA VAL A 130 -1.30 -13.26 -1.22
C VAL A 130 -0.83 -14.66 -1.59
N VAL A 131 0.24 -15.15 -0.97
CA VAL A 131 0.76 -16.50 -1.19
C VAL A 131 -0.28 -17.55 -0.82
N ALA A 132 -0.83 -17.50 0.40
CA ALA A 132 -1.85 -18.44 0.86
C ALA A 132 -3.09 -18.44 -0.06
N ARG A 133 -3.52 -17.26 -0.53
CA ARG A 133 -4.63 -17.15 -1.49
C ARG A 133 -4.28 -17.76 -2.84
N SER A 134 -3.06 -17.54 -3.33
CA SER A 134 -2.59 -18.11 -4.61
C SER A 134 -2.54 -19.63 -4.56
N GLU A 135 -2.07 -20.21 -3.46
CA GLU A 135 -2.07 -21.66 -3.25
C GLU A 135 -3.51 -22.24 -3.24
N ALA A 136 -4.44 -21.56 -2.59
CA ALA A 136 -5.84 -21.95 -2.60
C ALA A 136 -6.44 -21.92 -4.01
N VAL A 137 -6.19 -20.86 -4.77
CA VAL A 137 -6.64 -20.73 -6.16
C VAL A 137 -6.08 -21.86 -7.06
N VAL A 138 -4.79 -22.16 -6.94
CA VAL A 138 -4.17 -23.26 -7.71
C VAL A 138 -4.80 -24.60 -7.34
N ARG A 139 -5.08 -24.85 -6.07
CA ARG A 139 -5.75 -26.08 -5.63
C ARG A 139 -7.14 -26.20 -6.24
N ASP A 140 -7.94 -25.13 -6.17
CA ASP A 140 -9.30 -25.10 -6.73
C ASP A 140 -9.27 -25.30 -8.26
N MET A 141 -8.27 -24.72 -8.95
CA MET A 141 -8.04 -24.90 -10.38
C MET A 141 -7.74 -26.37 -10.72
N LEU A 142 -6.88 -27.03 -9.98
CA LEU A 142 -6.54 -28.44 -10.21
C LEU A 142 -7.75 -29.35 -10.04
N VAL A 143 -8.54 -29.15 -8.98
CA VAL A 143 -9.79 -29.88 -8.78
C VAL A 143 -10.78 -29.67 -9.92
N SER A 144 -10.88 -28.44 -10.43
CA SER A 144 -11.76 -28.13 -11.58
C SER A 144 -11.31 -28.87 -12.84
N LEU A 145 -9.98 -28.91 -13.11
CA LEU A 145 -9.43 -29.62 -14.27
C LEU A 145 -9.67 -31.13 -14.20
N GLU A 146 -9.48 -31.73 -13.01
CA GLU A 146 -9.74 -33.15 -12.81
C GLU A 146 -11.21 -33.49 -13.05
N ASN A 147 -12.15 -32.69 -12.53
CA ASN A 147 -13.58 -32.89 -12.72
C ASN A 147 -13.99 -32.75 -14.19
N ASN A 148 -13.41 -31.83 -14.93
CA ASN A 148 -13.67 -31.65 -16.35
C ASN A 148 -13.10 -32.81 -17.21
N ALA A 149 -11.97 -33.38 -16.82
CA ALA A 149 -11.38 -34.52 -17.50
C ALA A 149 -12.16 -35.83 -17.32
N LEU A 150 -13.00 -35.91 -16.28
CA LEU A 150 -13.85 -37.08 -15.97
C LEU A 150 -15.25 -37.01 -16.61
N GLN A 151 -15.62 -35.91 -17.27
CA GLN A 151 -16.89 -35.81 -17.97
C GLN A 151 -16.72 -36.39 -19.38
N PRO A 152 -17.42 -37.50 -19.74
CA PRO A 152 -17.41 -38.04 -21.11
C PRO A 152 -18.08 -37.03 -22.05
N ALA A 153 -17.50 -36.90 -23.24
CA ALA A 153 -18.03 -36.08 -24.33
C ALA A 153 -19.40 -36.59 -24.82
#